data_c11c858d8a8a46a0952224314fe2e947
#
_entry.id   c11c858d8a8a46a0952224314fe2e947
#
_cell.length_a   1.000
_cell.length_b   1.000
_cell.length_c   1.000
_cell.angle_alpha   90.00
_cell.angle_beta   90.00
_cell.angle_gamma   90.00
#
_symmetry.space_group_name_H-M   'P 1'
#
loop_
_entity.id
_entity.type
_entity.pdbx_description
1 polymer ?
#
loop_
_entity_poly.entity_id
_entity_poly.type
_entity_poly.pdbx_seq_one_letter_code
_entity_poly.pdbx_strand_id
1 'polypeptide(L)'
;MSQYLGDINARARGLRTHLLRPNELERLARATSLVAVQRELSGLGIVRSDLPATPASLDEAVRRHAAGQLRVLDRWCSHGRRRTFAVIFEDEERRSIQAVLRGAEQGAASEARLAGLVPTANLSERALRVLASQPTPADVVRMLVLWNHPFGAPLVGAASGSHPSLFAIEIELQRAFARRASAHAHRGGLQLVEYVEQVVDLMNSWAALLHFVERDPSIVDLTFVEGGRWVTREVFEALMSLETRAQVQKRLAWELRKSALAAAFRDEAEELAALESSVLRAQIGWQNRLVRLDPSGAAPVIGFALELRAEVLSLRGIIWGVALGAPAALIQADMVVS
;
A
#
# COMPACT_ATOMS: atom_id res chain seq x y z
N MET A 1 -27.85 -11.24 0.98
CA MET A 1 -27.33 -12.58 0.64
C MET A 1 -25.81 -12.50 0.61
N SER A 2 -25.13 -13.27 1.47
CA SER A 2 -23.65 -13.36 1.46
C SER A 2 -23.20 -13.94 0.13
N GLN A 3 -22.27 -13.27 -0.53
CA GLN A 3 -21.72 -13.70 -1.80
C GLN A 3 -20.84 -14.93 -1.56
N TYR A 4 -21.05 -16.04 -2.29
CA TYR A 4 -20.18 -17.22 -2.18
C TYR A 4 -18.78 -16.91 -2.69
N LEU A 5 -17.76 -17.02 -1.83
CA LEU A 5 -16.36 -16.68 -2.12
C LEU A 5 -15.44 -17.90 -2.20
N GLY A 6 -15.96 -19.13 -2.09
CA GLY A 6 -15.16 -20.35 -1.98
C GLY A 6 -14.17 -20.58 -3.14
N ASP A 7 -14.59 -20.31 -4.38
CA ASP A 7 -13.74 -20.46 -5.57
C ASP A 7 -12.61 -19.44 -5.64
N ILE A 8 -12.89 -18.16 -5.33
CA ILE A 8 -11.84 -17.11 -5.31
C ILE A 8 -10.89 -17.33 -4.13
N ASN A 9 -11.39 -17.77 -2.98
CA ASN A 9 -10.57 -18.09 -1.82
C ASN A 9 -9.62 -19.26 -2.09
N ALA A 10 -10.09 -20.32 -2.77
CA ALA A 10 -9.23 -21.43 -3.19
C ALA A 10 -8.10 -20.95 -4.12
N ARG A 11 -8.43 -20.09 -5.07
CA ARG A 11 -7.47 -19.51 -6.01
C ARG A 11 -6.49 -18.56 -5.32
N ALA A 12 -6.95 -17.70 -4.41
CA ALA A 12 -6.07 -16.83 -3.62
C ALA A 12 -5.07 -17.64 -2.78
N ARG A 13 -5.53 -18.75 -2.17
CA ARG A 13 -4.63 -19.70 -1.48
C ARG A 13 -3.63 -20.35 -2.43
N GLY A 14 -4.05 -20.70 -3.65
CA GLY A 14 -3.15 -21.19 -4.69
C GLY A 14 -2.08 -20.16 -5.05
N LEU A 15 -2.45 -18.89 -5.24
CA LEU A 15 -1.49 -17.82 -5.52
C LEU A 15 -0.50 -17.61 -4.36
N ARG A 16 -0.94 -17.72 -3.10
CA ARG A 16 -0.04 -17.63 -1.92
C ARG A 16 1.10 -18.65 -1.96
N THR A 17 0.90 -19.84 -2.54
CA THR A 17 1.96 -20.84 -2.65
C THR A 17 3.08 -20.47 -3.61
N HIS A 18 2.87 -19.44 -4.44
CA HIS A 18 3.87 -18.88 -5.35
C HIS A 18 4.63 -17.69 -4.76
N LEU A 19 4.22 -17.18 -3.59
CA LEU A 19 4.97 -16.16 -2.88
C LEU A 19 6.23 -16.76 -2.24
N LEU A 20 7.27 -15.96 -2.13
CA LEU A 20 8.54 -16.36 -1.55
C LEU A 20 8.40 -16.68 -0.06
N ARG A 21 9.03 -17.75 0.34
CA ARG A 21 9.13 -18.14 1.75
C ARG A 21 10.17 -17.28 2.48
N PRO A 22 10.04 -17.13 3.82
CA PRO A 22 11.03 -16.38 4.61
C PRO A 22 12.48 -16.78 4.36
N ASN A 23 12.76 -18.09 4.27
CA ASN A 23 14.11 -18.60 4.02
C ASN A 23 14.65 -18.26 2.61
N GLU A 24 13.78 -18.09 1.62
CA GLU A 24 14.16 -17.67 0.27
C GLU A 24 14.52 -16.17 0.25
N LEU A 25 13.73 -15.34 0.93
CA LEU A 25 14.03 -13.91 1.12
C LEU A 25 15.34 -13.72 1.91
N GLU A 26 15.54 -14.46 3.01
CA GLU A 26 16.80 -14.43 3.76
C GLU A 26 18.02 -14.82 2.93
N ARG A 27 17.88 -15.83 2.08
CA ARG A 27 18.95 -16.26 1.17
C ARG A 27 19.29 -15.16 0.16
N LEU A 28 18.27 -14.52 -0.42
CA LEU A 28 18.43 -13.37 -1.32
C LEU A 28 19.12 -12.19 -0.61
N ALA A 29 18.74 -11.89 0.64
CA ALA A 29 19.36 -10.82 1.43
C ALA A 29 20.86 -11.04 1.74
N ARG A 30 21.32 -12.31 1.71
CA ARG A 30 22.74 -12.67 1.89
C ARG A 30 23.53 -12.67 0.57
N ALA A 31 22.90 -12.38 -0.56
CA ALA A 31 23.58 -12.33 -1.85
C ALA A 31 24.63 -11.21 -1.86
N THR A 32 25.80 -11.50 -2.42
CA THR A 32 26.94 -10.57 -2.45
C THR A 32 26.97 -9.69 -3.70
N SER A 33 26.05 -9.90 -4.64
CA SER A 33 25.97 -9.13 -5.87
C SER A 33 24.58 -9.21 -6.50
N LEU A 34 24.24 -8.20 -7.31
CA LEU A 34 22.98 -8.20 -8.09
C LEU A 34 22.89 -9.35 -9.09
N VAL A 35 24.03 -9.85 -9.61
CA VAL A 35 24.05 -11.02 -10.49
C VAL A 35 23.62 -12.28 -9.72
N ALA A 36 24.02 -12.42 -8.45
CA ALA A 36 23.57 -13.51 -7.61
C ALA A 36 22.07 -13.41 -7.30
N VAL A 37 21.57 -12.20 -6.97
CA VAL A 37 20.13 -11.93 -6.78
C VAL A 37 19.34 -12.28 -8.04
N GLN A 38 19.77 -11.80 -9.22
CA GLN A 38 19.13 -12.09 -10.50
C GLN A 38 19.04 -13.58 -10.78
N ARG A 39 20.15 -14.31 -10.58
CA ARG A 39 20.19 -15.77 -10.81
C ARG A 39 19.18 -16.49 -9.93
N GLU A 40 19.09 -16.13 -8.66
CA GLU A 40 18.14 -16.72 -7.73
C GLU A 40 16.69 -16.40 -8.09
N LEU A 41 16.38 -15.14 -8.34
CA LEU A 41 15.04 -14.70 -8.79
C LEU A 41 14.63 -15.34 -10.13
N SER A 42 15.61 -15.59 -11.02
CA SER A 42 15.37 -16.30 -12.27
C SER A 42 15.03 -17.78 -12.03
N GLY A 43 15.76 -18.44 -11.11
CA GLY A 43 15.45 -19.80 -10.69
C GLY A 43 14.07 -19.96 -10.07
N LEU A 44 13.56 -18.92 -9.44
CA LEU A 44 12.22 -18.84 -8.86
C LEU A 44 11.14 -18.39 -9.85
N GLY A 45 11.51 -18.08 -11.11
CA GLY A 45 10.58 -17.66 -12.16
C GLY A 45 10.04 -16.22 -12.03
N ILE A 46 10.64 -15.40 -11.15
CA ILE A 46 10.23 -14.00 -10.91
C ILE A 46 10.80 -13.06 -11.97
N VAL A 47 12.05 -13.27 -12.38
CA VAL A 47 12.73 -12.50 -13.41
C VAL A 47 13.23 -13.39 -14.54
N ARG A 48 13.45 -12.82 -15.70
CA ARG A 48 14.07 -13.54 -16.84
C ARG A 48 15.57 -13.58 -16.66
N SER A 49 16.20 -14.68 -17.11
CA SER A 49 17.64 -14.88 -16.99
C SER A 49 18.48 -13.94 -17.87
N ASP A 50 17.90 -13.42 -18.96
CA ASP A 50 18.53 -12.50 -19.92
C ASP A 50 18.40 -11.01 -19.51
N LEU A 51 17.76 -10.72 -18.38
CA LEU A 51 17.58 -9.35 -17.91
C LEU A 51 18.92 -8.79 -17.39
N PRO A 52 19.26 -7.50 -17.62
CA PRO A 52 20.43 -6.89 -16.99
C PRO A 52 20.33 -6.90 -15.46
N ALA A 53 21.42 -7.28 -14.79
CA ALA A 53 21.50 -7.31 -13.32
C ALA A 53 21.73 -5.89 -12.75
N THR A 54 20.82 -4.96 -13.06
CA THR A 54 20.81 -3.61 -12.49
C THR A 54 19.65 -3.44 -11.51
N PRO A 55 19.75 -2.54 -10.51
CA PRO A 55 18.67 -2.33 -9.56
C PRO A 55 17.35 -1.99 -10.24
N ALA A 56 17.38 -1.08 -11.22
CA ALA A 56 16.19 -0.63 -11.96
C ALA A 56 15.52 -1.77 -12.74
N SER A 57 16.33 -2.59 -13.46
CA SER A 57 15.80 -3.71 -14.24
C SER A 57 15.17 -4.80 -13.35
N LEU A 58 15.82 -5.10 -12.23
CA LEU A 58 15.30 -6.10 -11.27
C LEU A 58 14.04 -5.59 -10.55
N ASP A 59 14.02 -4.31 -10.13
CA ASP A 59 12.82 -3.69 -9.52
C ASP A 59 11.64 -3.70 -10.50
N GLU A 60 11.87 -3.34 -11.77
CA GLU A 60 10.84 -3.36 -12.81
C GLU A 60 10.30 -4.79 -13.03
N ALA A 61 11.17 -5.80 -13.05
CA ALA A 61 10.76 -7.19 -13.23
C ALA A 61 9.93 -7.71 -12.04
N VAL A 62 10.32 -7.39 -10.80
CA VAL A 62 9.55 -7.72 -9.59
C VAL A 62 8.16 -7.07 -9.64
N ARG A 63 8.07 -5.79 -10.01
CA ARG A 63 6.79 -5.08 -10.15
C ARG A 63 5.90 -5.71 -11.22
N ARG A 64 6.48 -6.11 -12.36
CA ARG A 64 5.74 -6.81 -13.42
C ARG A 64 5.23 -8.19 -12.98
N HIS A 65 6.04 -8.92 -12.21
CA HIS A 65 5.63 -10.19 -11.62
C HIS A 65 4.42 -9.99 -10.70
N ALA A 66 4.51 -9.06 -9.76
CA ALA A 66 3.41 -8.73 -8.85
C ALA A 66 2.15 -8.26 -9.58
N ALA A 67 2.30 -7.39 -10.60
CA ALA A 67 1.19 -6.98 -11.47
C ALA A 67 0.56 -8.18 -12.21
N GLY A 68 1.35 -9.17 -12.58
CA GLY A 68 0.86 -10.44 -13.14
C GLY A 68 -0.06 -11.17 -12.16
N GLN A 69 0.37 -11.31 -10.91
CA GLN A 69 -0.41 -11.95 -9.84
C GLN A 69 -1.71 -11.19 -9.55
N LEU A 70 -1.66 -9.86 -9.44
CA LEU A 70 -2.86 -9.02 -9.24
C LEU A 70 -3.84 -9.12 -10.42
N ARG A 71 -3.35 -9.14 -11.67
CA ARG A 71 -4.21 -9.33 -12.85
C ARG A 71 -4.90 -10.69 -12.88
N VAL A 72 -4.22 -11.74 -12.41
CA VAL A 72 -4.83 -13.07 -12.27
C VAL A 72 -5.95 -13.01 -11.25
N LEU A 73 -5.72 -12.38 -10.09
CA LEU A 73 -6.74 -12.17 -9.06
C LEU A 73 -7.93 -11.35 -9.59
N ASP A 74 -7.69 -10.22 -10.27
CA ASP A 74 -8.76 -9.36 -10.84
C ASP A 74 -9.64 -10.13 -11.85
N ARG A 75 -9.03 -10.93 -12.73
CA ARG A 75 -9.79 -11.76 -13.69
C ARG A 75 -10.72 -12.77 -13.00
N TRP A 76 -10.36 -13.27 -11.83
CA TRP A 76 -11.20 -14.16 -11.04
C TRP A 76 -12.27 -13.43 -10.23
N CYS A 77 -12.13 -12.13 -10.04
CA CYS A 77 -13.13 -11.26 -9.43
C CYS A 77 -14.22 -10.82 -10.43
N SER A 78 -14.58 -11.65 -11.42
CA SER A 78 -15.57 -11.32 -12.47
C SER A 78 -16.95 -10.91 -11.92
N HIS A 79 -17.68 -10.08 -12.66
CA HIS A 79 -19.06 -9.66 -12.38
C HIS A 79 -19.22 -8.90 -11.04
N GLY A 80 -20.16 -9.27 -10.19
CA GLY A 80 -20.45 -8.58 -8.92
C GLY A 80 -19.30 -8.57 -7.92
N ARG A 81 -18.41 -9.57 -7.96
CA ARG A 81 -17.25 -9.68 -7.06
C ARG A 81 -16.15 -8.63 -7.34
N ARG A 82 -16.04 -8.15 -8.59
CA ARG A 82 -15.08 -7.09 -8.91
C ARG A 82 -15.34 -5.83 -8.10
N ARG A 83 -16.60 -5.49 -7.88
CA ARG A 83 -16.96 -4.37 -7.01
C ARG A 83 -16.63 -4.66 -5.54
N THR A 84 -16.85 -5.88 -5.08
CA THR A 84 -16.56 -6.29 -3.70
C THR A 84 -15.08 -6.15 -3.39
N PHE A 85 -14.20 -6.65 -4.25
CA PHE A 85 -12.75 -6.60 -4.05
C PHE A 85 -12.08 -5.38 -4.69
N ALA A 86 -12.86 -4.44 -5.22
CA ALA A 86 -12.31 -3.20 -5.81
C ALA A 86 -11.40 -2.45 -4.84
N VAL A 87 -11.71 -2.50 -3.54
CA VAL A 87 -10.92 -1.83 -2.50
C VAL A 87 -9.45 -2.23 -2.51
N ILE A 88 -9.13 -3.50 -2.81
CA ILE A 88 -7.75 -4.00 -2.85
C ILE A 88 -6.96 -3.34 -3.99
N PHE A 89 -7.57 -3.30 -5.18
CA PHE A 89 -6.95 -2.70 -6.36
C PHE A 89 -6.92 -1.17 -6.27
N GLU A 90 -8.00 -0.57 -5.78
CA GLU A 90 -8.10 0.88 -5.58
C GLU A 90 -7.13 1.40 -4.49
N ASP A 91 -6.80 0.61 -3.46
CA ASP A 91 -5.77 0.99 -2.49
C ASP A 91 -4.37 1.00 -3.13
N GLU A 92 -4.07 0.05 -4.00
CA GLU A 92 -2.81 0.04 -4.75
C GLU A 92 -2.74 1.21 -5.75
N GLU A 93 -3.85 1.50 -6.44
CA GLU A 93 -3.97 2.66 -7.33
C GLU A 93 -3.78 3.98 -6.59
N ARG A 94 -4.43 4.14 -5.43
CA ARG A 94 -4.27 5.31 -4.56
C ARG A 94 -2.81 5.54 -4.16
N ARG A 95 -2.11 4.48 -3.74
CA ARG A 95 -0.68 4.56 -3.38
C ARG A 95 0.18 4.95 -4.57
N SER A 96 -0.09 4.35 -5.73
CA SER A 96 0.62 4.66 -6.96
C SER A 96 0.40 6.12 -7.38
N ILE A 97 -0.84 6.61 -7.34
CA ILE A 97 -1.17 8.01 -7.63
C ILE A 97 -0.48 8.95 -6.64
N GLN A 98 -0.51 8.65 -5.35
CA GLN A 98 0.14 9.45 -4.31
C GLN A 98 1.66 9.54 -4.54
N ALA A 99 2.33 8.44 -4.85
CA ALA A 99 3.75 8.44 -5.14
C ALA A 99 4.10 9.28 -6.40
N VAL A 100 3.28 9.19 -7.45
CA VAL A 100 3.45 10.00 -8.68
C VAL A 100 3.24 11.48 -8.39
N LEU A 101 2.21 11.84 -7.62
CA LEU A 101 1.92 13.23 -7.24
C LEU A 101 3.10 13.85 -6.47
N ARG A 102 3.64 13.13 -5.46
CA ARG A 102 4.81 13.55 -4.69
C ARG A 102 6.05 13.70 -5.56
N GLY A 103 6.29 12.74 -6.43
CA GLY A 103 7.42 12.80 -7.35
C GLY A 103 7.28 13.94 -8.39
N ALA A 104 6.06 14.30 -8.80
CA ALA A 104 5.80 15.45 -9.66
C ALA A 104 6.09 16.77 -8.95
N GLU A 105 5.66 16.90 -7.71
CA GLU A 105 5.93 18.08 -6.88
C GLU A 105 7.43 18.28 -6.63
N GLN A 106 8.16 17.20 -6.38
CA GLN A 106 9.60 17.21 -6.15
C GLN A 106 10.43 17.39 -7.44
N GLY A 107 9.82 17.41 -8.61
CA GLY A 107 10.53 17.43 -9.87
C GLY A 107 11.38 16.18 -10.14
N ALA A 108 11.07 15.05 -9.49
CA ALA A 108 11.80 13.81 -9.66
C ALA A 108 11.69 13.29 -11.10
N ALA A 109 12.74 12.62 -11.60
CA ALA A 109 12.72 12.01 -12.92
C ALA A 109 11.60 10.96 -13.05
N SER A 110 10.98 10.85 -14.22
CA SER A 110 9.83 9.94 -14.45
C SER A 110 10.12 8.50 -14.05
N GLU A 111 11.33 8.01 -14.30
CA GLU A 111 11.75 6.66 -13.93
C GLU A 111 11.81 6.47 -12.39
N ALA A 112 12.30 7.48 -11.67
CA ALA A 112 12.32 7.46 -10.23
C ALA A 112 10.91 7.43 -9.62
N ARG A 113 9.95 8.14 -10.26
CA ARG A 113 8.54 8.13 -9.85
C ARG A 113 7.85 6.78 -10.06
N LEU A 114 8.37 5.96 -10.97
CA LEU A 114 7.83 4.62 -11.24
C LEU A 114 8.34 3.56 -10.24
N ALA A 115 9.40 3.86 -9.51
CA ALA A 115 10.02 2.90 -8.61
C ALA A 115 9.03 2.40 -7.55
N GLY A 116 8.87 1.08 -7.43
CA GLY A 116 7.98 0.45 -6.46
C GLY A 116 6.47 0.48 -6.79
N LEU A 117 6.03 1.10 -7.90
CA LEU A 117 4.62 1.12 -8.28
C LEU A 117 4.21 -0.20 -8.94
N VAL A 118 3.11 -0.79 -8.49
CA VAL A 118 2.57 -2.04 -9.05
C VAL A 118 1.40 -1.72 -9.99
N PRO A 119 1.49 -2.05 -11.30
CA PRO A 119 0.41 -1.83 -12.23
C PRO A 119 -0.85 -2.64 -11.88
N THR A 120 -2.02 -2.00 -12.02
CA THR A 120 -3.35 -2.60 -11.87
C THR A 120 -4.09 -2.65 -13.21
N ALA A 121 -5.34 -3.12 -13.19
CA ALA A 121 -6.17 -3.14 -14.39
C ALA A 121 -6.58 -1.72 -14.86
N ASN A 122 -6.81 -0.79 -13.92
CA ASN A 122 -7.19 0.60 -14.27
C ASN A 122 -5.96 1.49 -14.48
N LEU A 123 -4.84 1.20 -13.79
CA LEU A 123 -3.56 1.88 -13.96
C LEU A 123 -2.51 0.89 -14.48
N SER A 124 -2.59 0.61 -15.80
CA SER A 124 -1.61 -0.24 -16.49
C SER A 124 -0.20 0.37 -16.42
N GLU A 125 0.83 -0.44 -16.69
CA GLU A 125 2.22 0.03 -16.76
C GLU A 125 2.38 1.24 -17.70
N ARG A 126 1.69 1.22 -18.86
CA ARG A 126 1.67 2.35 -19.79
C ARG A 126 1.02 3.60 -19.17
N ALA A 127 -0.09 3.42 -18.47
CA ALA A 127 -0.78 4.52 -17.80
C ALA A 127 0.11 5.12 -16.70
N LEU A 128 0.76 4.29 -15.88
CA LEU A 128 1.69 4.76 -14.85
C LEU A 128 2.87 5.54 -15.46
N ARG A 129 3.43 5.09 -16.57
CA ARG A 129 4.50 5.83 -17.29
C ARG A 129 4.03 7.20 -17.76
N VAL A 130 2.82 7.29 -18.30
CA VAL A 130 2.25 8.58 -18.71
C VAL A 130 1.99 9.48 -17.52
N LEU A 131 1.47 8.96 -16.40
CA LEU A 131 1.30 9.75 -15.17
C LEU A 131 2.66 10.23 -14.62
N ALA A 132 3.65 9.35 -14.57
CA ALA A 132 4.99 9.68 -14.08
C ALA A 132 5.71 10.72 -14.94
N SER A 133 5.34 10.88 -16.21
CA SER A 133 5.91 11.90 -17.10
C SER A 133 5.26 13.27 -16.95
N GLN A 134 4.17 13.40 -16.19
CA GLN A 134 3.51 14.69 -16.02
C GLN A 134 4.36 15.65 -15.18
N PRO A 135 4.50 16.92 -15.58
CA PRO A 135 5.39 17.86 -14.90
C PRO A 135 4.90 18.30 -13.52
N THR A 136 3.60 18.39 -13.34
CA THR A 136 3.00 18.90 -12.09
C THR A 136 1.92 17.96 -11.53
N PRO A 137 1.60 18.03 -10.21
CA PRO A 137 0.47 17.32 -9.63
C PRO A 137 -0.87 17.61 -10.32
N ALA A 138 -1.10 18.87 -10.75
CA ALA A 138 -2.31 19.24 -11.47
C ALA A 138 -2.41 18.53 -12.84
N ASP A 139 -1.30 18.33 -13.54
CA ASP A 139 -1.28 17.60 -14.80
C ASP A 139 -1.55 16.10 -14.57
N VAL A 140 -1.05 15.52 -13.49
CA VAL A 140 -1.40 14.14 -13.09
C VAL A 140 -2.92 14.01 -12.89
N VAL A 141 -3.54 14.94 -12.15
CA VAL A 141 -5.00 14.94 -11.93
C VAL A 141 -5.74 15.10 -13.25
N ARG A 142 -5.30 16.00 -14.15
CA ARG A 142 -5.88 16.18 -15.48
C ARG A 142 -5.87 14.88 -16.30
N MET A 143 -4.79 14.12 -16.25
CA MET A 143 -4.72 12.83 -16.94
C MET A 143 -5.69 11.81 -16.35
N LEU A 144 -5.83 11.74 -15.03
CA LEU A 144 -6.82 10.88 -14.37
C LEU A 144 -8.26 11.23 -14.79
N VAL A 145 -8.57 12.52 -14.92
CA VAL A 145 -9.87 12.98 -15.43
C VAL A 145 -10.09 12.57 -16.87
N LEU A 146 -9.09 12.78 -17.75
CA LEU A 146 -9.17 12.42 -19.16
C LEU A 146 -9.43 10.92 -19.38
N TRP A 147 -8.88 10.07 -18.52
CA TRP A 147 -9.10 8.62 -18.56
C TRP A 147 -10.37 8.16 -17.85
N ASN A 148 -11.16 9.11 -17.31
CA ASN A 148 -12.33 8.78 -16.47
C ASN A 148 -11.97 7.82 -15.31
N HIS A 149 -10.77 8.00 -14.76
CA HIS A 149 -10.33 7.22 -13.60
C HIS A 149 -11.20 7.57 -12.38
N PRO A 150 -11.58 6.58 -11.52
CA PRO A 150 -12.46 6.81 -10.38
C PRO A 150 -12.02 7.92 -9.43
N PHE A 151 -10.71 8.18 -9.33
CA PHE A 151 -10.15 9.24 -8.50
C PHE A 151 -9.98 10.59 -9.25
N GLY A 152 -10.16 10.65 -10.57
CA GLY A 152 -9.93 11.88 -11.32
C GLY A 152 -10.87 13.02 -10.92
N ALA A 153 -12.17 12.81 -11.09
CA ALA A 153 -13.18 13.85 -10.80
C ALA A 153 -13.15 14.39 -9.36
N PRO A 154 -12.99 13.56 -8.29
CA PRO A 154 -12.90 14.08 -6.92
C PRO A 154 -11.72 15.04 -6.69
N LEU A 155 -10.61 14.89 -7.42
CA LEU A 155 -9.41 15.70 -7.22
C LEU A 155 -9.43 17.05 -7.90
N VAL A 156 -10.40 17.31 -8.82
CA VAL A 156 -10.43 18.52 -9.64
C VAL A 156 -10.44 19.79 -8.78
N GLY A 157 -11.27 19.83 -7.73
CA GLY A 157 -11.36 21.01 -6.85
C GLY A 157 -10.03 21.37 -6.18
N ALA A 158 -9.33 20.35 -5.65
CA ALA A 158 -8.04 20.53 -4.97
C ALA A 158 -6.88 20.83 -5.95
N ALA A 159 -7.02 20.38 -7.22
CA ALA A 159 -6.03 20.64 -8.28
C ALA A 159 -6.28 21.94 -9.03
N SER A 160 -7.35 22.66 -8.73
CA SER A 160 -7.74 23.92 -9.39
C SER A 160 -7.07 25.11 -8.70
N GLY A 161 -6.78 26.15 -9.49
CA GLY A 161 -6.19 27.41 -8.99
C GLY A 161 -4.77 27.66 -9.52
N SER A 162 -4.22 28.81 -9.17
CA SER A 162 -2.87 29.23 -9.62
C SER A 162 -1.74 28.44 -8.93
N HIS A 163 -1.99 27.97 -7.71
CA HIS A 163 -1.02 27.21 -6.90
C HIS A 163 -1.72 26.06 -6.19
N PRO A 164 -1.97 24.92 -6.89
CA PRO A 164 -2.63 23.77 -6.29
C PRO A 164 -1.73 23.20 -5.17
N SER A 165 -2.32 22.93 -4.01
CA SER A 165 -1.62 22.32 -2.89
C SER A 165 -1.55 20.80 -3.08
N LEU A 166 -0.36 20.22 -3.13
CA LEU A 166 -0.17 18.76 -3.12
C LEU A 166 -0.90 18.13 -1.94
N PHE A 167 -0.79 18.74 -0.77
CA PHE A 167 -1.44 18.30 0.45
C PHE A 167 -2.97 18.19 0.28
N ALA A 168 -3.62 19.23 -0.26
CA ALA A 168 -5.07 19.21 -0.52
C ALA A 168 -5.45 18.10 -1.51
N ILE A 169 -4.66 17.88 -2.57
CA ILE A 169 -4.88 16.82 -3.55
C ILE A 169 -4.77 15.44 -2.88
N GLU A 170 -3.74 15.21 -2.04
CA GLU A 170 -3.56 13.94 -1.33
C GLU A 170 -4.71 13.65 -0.36
N ILE A 171 -5.18 14.65 0.39
CA ILE A 171 -6.31 14.47 1.30
C ILE A 171 -7.59 14.12 0.55
N GLU A 172 -7.89 14.83 -0.56
CA GLU A 172 -9.06 14.47 -1.37
C GLU A 172 -8.93 13.08 -2.02
N LEU A 173 -7.72 12.65 -2.37
CA LEU A 173 -7.47 11.28 -2.83
C LEU A 173 -7.80 10.25 -1.74
N GLN A 174 -7.36 10.49 -0.51
CA GLN A 174 -7.66 9.62 0.63
C GLN A 174 -9.16 9.57 0.93
N ARG A 175 -9.83 10.72 0.93
CA ARG A 175 -11.29 10.83 1.13
C ARG A 175 -12.07 10.14 0.03
N ALA A 176 -11.67 10.32 -1.23
CA ALA A 176 -12.28 9.67 -2.38
C ALA A 176 -12.16 8.15 -2.28
N PHE A 177 -10.97 7.66 -1.90
CA PHE A 177 -10.76 6.23 -1.64
C PHE A 177 -11.64 5.75 -0.49
N ALA A 178 -11.63 6.38 0.68
CA ALA A 178 -12.39 5.96 1.85
C ALA A 178 -13.89 5.85 1.55
N ARG A 179 -14.48 6.88 0.90
CA ARG A 179 -15.90 6.86 0.49
C ARG A 179 -16.21 5.67 -0.42
N ARG A 180 -15.39 5.41 -1.43
CA ARG A 180 -15.57 4.31 -2.38
C ARG A 180 -15.37 2.95 -1.72
N ALA A 181 -14.30 2.81 -0.95
CA ALA A 181 -13.95 1.58 -0.24
C ALA A 181 -15.06 1.18 0.74
N SER A 182 -15.58 2.11 1.54
CA SER A 182 -16.71 1.86 2.45
C SER A 182 -17.97 1.43 1.70
N ALA A 183 -18.32 2.10 0.59
CA ALA A 183 -19.48 1.73 -0.22
C ALA A 183 -19.36 0.33 -0.85
N HIS A 184 -18.14 -0.13 -1.16
CA HIS A 184 -17.88 -1.46 -1.69
C HIS A 184 -17.80 -2.53 -0.60
N ALA A 185 -17.20 -2.22 0.55
CA ALA A 185 -16.95 -3.15 1.65
C ALA A 185 -18.23 -3.75 2.22
N HIS A 186 -19.29 -2.95 2.36
CA HIS A 186 -20.60 -3.43 2.86
C HIS A 186 -21.20 -4.58 2.04
N ARG A 187 -20.78 -4.74 0.79
CA ARG A 187 -21.22 -5.85 -0.08
C ARG A 187 -20.41 -7.11 0.13
N GLY A 188 -19.20 -6.99 0.68
CA GLY A 188 -18.24 -8.08 0.84
C GLY A 188 -18.21 -8.73 2.23
N GLY A 189 -19.06 -8.25 3.15
CA GLY A 189 -19.15 -8.78 4.51
C GLY A 189 -18.20 -8.14 5.51
N LEU A 190 -18.32 -8.55 6.78
CA LEU A 190 -17.66 -7.91 7.92
C LEU A 190 -16.13 -7.84 7.81
N GLN A 191 -15.49 -8.88 7.29
CA GLN A 191 -14.02 -8.89 7.16
C GLN A 191 -13.51 -7.81 6.20
N LEU A 192 -14.26 -7.50 5.13
CA LEU A 192 -13.89 -6.44 4.21
C LEU A 192 -14.17 -5.06 4.79
N VAL A 193 -15.27 -4.90 5.52
CA VAL A 193 -15.58 -3.66 6.26
C VAL A 193 -14.47 -3.38 7.27
N GLU A 194 -14.11 -4.37 8.08
CA GLU A 194 -13.03 -4.24 9.06
C GLU A 194 -11.68 -3.87 8.41
N TYR A 195 -11.38 -4.46 7.25
CA TYR A 195 -10.16 -4.10 6.52
C TYR A 195 -10.17 -2.62 6.07
N VAL A 196 -11.30 -2.14 5.54
CA VAL A 196 -11.44 -0.73 5.13
C VAL A 196 -11.32 0.22 6.33
N GLU A 197 -12.00 -0.11 7.44
CA GLU A 197 -11.89 0.65 8.70
C GLU A 197 -10.43 0.75 9.15
N GLN A 198 -9.67 -0.36 9.12
CA GLN A 198 -8.24 -0.38 9.44
C GLN A 198 -7.41 0.52 8.52
N VAL A 199 -7.69 0.52 7.21
CA VAL A 199 -6.96 1.36 6.26
C VAL A 199 -7.23 2.84 6.54
N VAL A 200 -8.47 3.20 6.88
CA VAL A 200 -8.83 4.59 7.24
C VAL A 200 -8.22 4.98 8.60
N ASP A 201 -8.28 4.12 9.60
CA ASP A 201 -7.59 4.34 10.88
C ASP A 201 -6.10 4.60 10.68
N LEU A 202 -5.45 3.85 9.78
CA LEU A 202 -4.06 4.07 9.41
C LEU A 202 -3.83 5.43 8.72
N MET A 203 -4.70 5.85 7.82
CA MET A 203 -4.60 7.17 7.18
C MET A 203 -4.61 8.29 8.23
N ASN A 204 -5.55 8.22 9.17
CA ASN A 204 -5.65 9.19 10.26
C ASN A 204 -4.46 9.10 11.23
N SER A 205 -3.99 7.89 11.54
CA SER A 205 -2.79 7.69 12.38
C SER A 205 -1.55 8.32 11.75
N TRP A 206 -1.35 8.11 10.43
CA TRP A 206 -0.24 8.69 9.69
C TRP A 206 -0.36 10.21 9.62
N ALA A 207 -1.56 10.75 9.38
CA ALA A 207 -1.78 12.20 9.39
C ALA A 207 -1.40 12.80 10.75
N ALA A 208 -1.83 12.19 11.86
CA ALA A 208 -1.48 12.65 13.19
C ALA A 208 0.03 12.56 13.48
N LEU A 209 0.72 11.49 13.04
CA LEU A 209 2.16 11.32 13.24
C LEU A 209 3.02 12.26 12.39
N LEU A 210 2.53 12.71 11.24
CA LEU A 210 3.24 13.60 10.33
C LEU A 210 2.97 15.07 10.61
N HIS A 211 1.87 15.40 11.29
CA HIS A 211 1.44 16.78 11.58
C HIS A 211 2.48 17.61 12.36
N PHE A 212 3.39 16.98 13.10
CA PHE A 212 4.43 17.69 13.87
C PHE A 212 5.36 18.56 13.03
N VAL A 213 5.38 18.37 11.72
CA VAL A 213 6.20 19.15 10.79
C VAL A 213 5.54 20.52 10.53
N GLU A 214 4.20 20.59 10.56
CA GLU A 214 3.43 21.82 10.28
C GLU A 214 2.31 21.98 11.32
N ARG A 215 2.57 22.71 12.41
CA ARG A 215 1.62 22.92 13.51
C ARG A 215 0.56 23.99 13.15
N ASP A 216 -0.39 23.67 12.31
CA ASP A 216 -1.53 24.55 12.03
C ASP A 216 -2.84 23.89 12.52
N PRO A 217 -3.52 24.43 13.55
CA PRO A 217 -4.78 23.90 14.06
C PRO A 217 -5.91 23.86 13.02
N SER A 218 -5.87 24.71 11.99
CA SER A 218 -6.87 24.70 10.90
C SER A 218 -6.74 23.45 10.02
N ILE A 219 -5.63 22.73 10.10
CA ILE A 219 -5.35 21.51 9.34
C ILE A 219 -6.21 20.31 9.83
N VAL A 220 -6.70 20.32 11.07
CA VAL A 220 -7.48 19.20 11.64
C VAL A 220 -8.69 18.86 10.77
N ASP A 221 -9.53 19.83 10.46
CA ASP A 221 -10.71 19.63 9.63
C ASP A 221 -10.36 19.29 8.17
N LEU A 222 -9.19 19.71 7.71
CA LEU A 222 -8.72 19.44 6.37
C LEU A 222 -8.14 18.03 6.22
N THR A 223 -7.57 17.43 7.29
CA THR A 223 -6.82 16.17 7.20
C THR A 223 -7.61 14.93 7.60
N PHE A 224 -8.61 15.07 8.45
CA PHE A 224 -9.38 13.92 8.92
C PHE A 224 -10.14 13.24 7.78
N VAL A 225 -10.08 11.90 7.78
CA VAL A 225 -10.77 11.02 6.84
C VAL A 225 -11.82 10.20 7.59
N GLU A 226 -13.08 10.33 7.19
CA GLU A 226 -14.19 9.58 7.79
C GLU A 226 -14.15 8.09 7.42
N GLY A 227 -14.62 7.22 8.33
CA GLY A 227 -14.80 5.80 8.07
C GLY A 227 -13.84 4.87 8.82
N GLY A 228 -12.96 5.41 9.66
CA GLY A 228 -12.19 4.63 10.64
C GLY A 228 -13.06 4.19 11.83
N ARG A 229 -12.63 3.13 12.51
CA ARG A 229 -13.35 2.58 13.66
C ARG A 229 -12.76 3.04 15.00
N TRP A 230 -11.44 3.15 15.07
CA TRP A 230 -10.71 3.40 16.31
C TRP A 230 -10.18 4.83 16.39
N VAL A 231 -9.77 5.41 15.27
CA VAL A 231 -9.35 6.79 15.18
C VAL A 231 -10.53 7.63 14.68
N THR A 232 -11.51 7.84 15.58
CA THR A 232 -12.65 8.71 15.33
C THR A 232 -12.23 10.17 15.24
N ARG A 233 -13.13 11.08 14.86
CA ARG A 233 -12.86 12.51 14.81
C ARG A 233 -12.38 13.04 16.15
N GLU A 234 -13.04 12.67 17.24
CA GLU A 234 -12.69 13.10 18.61
C GLU A 234 -11.31 12.59 19.02
N VAL A 235 -10.99 11.33 18.68
CA VAL A 235 -9.66 10.76 18.92
C VAL A 235 -8.61 11.49 18.08
N PHE A 236 -8.90 11.78 16.83
CA PHE A 236 -8.00 12.49 15.94
C PHE A 236 -7.70 13.90 16.42
N GLU A 237 -8.72 14.68 16.81
CA GLU A 237 -8.56 16.02 17.41
C GLU A 237 -7.72 15.96 18.68
N ALA A 238 -7.94 14.95 19.54
CA ALA A 238 -7.13 14.74 20.73
C ALA A 238 -5.67 14.40 20.40
N LEU A 239 -5.41 13.61 19.33
CA LEU A 239 -4.06 13.33 18.85
C LEU A 239 -3.35 14.59 18.33
N MET A 240 -4.08 15.43 17.59
CA MET A 240 -3.55 16.67 17.01
C MET A 240 -3.23 17.74 18.06
N SER A 241 -3.84 17.65 19.26
CA SER A 241 -3.55 18.56 20.37
C SER A 241 -2.29 18.20 21.19
N LEU A 242 -1.69 17.02 20.94
CA LEU A 242 -0.50 16.57 21.67
C LEU A 242 0.76 17.31 21.20
N GLU A 243 1.73 17.48 22.09
CA GLU A 243 2.91 18.30 21.85
C GLU A 243 4.07 17.55 21.19
N THR A 244 4.12 16.22 21.35
CA THR A 244 5.24 15.41 20.86
C THR A 244 4.76 14.19 20.09
N ARG A 245 5.56 13.76 19.11
CA ARG A 245 5.32 12.53 18.34
C ARG A 245 5.24 11.29 19.24
N ALA A 246 6.08 11.23 20.29
CA ALA A 246 6.05 10.13 21.25
C ALA A 246 4.72 10.05 22.01
N GLN A 247 4.14 11.21 22.40
CA GLN A 247 2.79 11.25 22.98
C GLN A 247 1.72 10.74 22.02
N VAL A 248 1.80 11.12 20.74
CA VAL A 248 0.88 10.63 19.69
C VAL A 248 1.01 9.11 19.53
N GLN A 249 2.22 8.58 19.41
CA GLN A 249 2.44 7.12 19.30
C GLN A 249 1.88 6.39 20.52
N LYS A 250 2.14 6.86 21.72
CA LYS A 250 1.61 6.27 22.95
C LYS A 250 0.07 6.31 22.98
N ARG A 251 -0.53 7.41 22.56
CA ARG A 251 -1.99 7.54 22.50
C ARG A 251 -2.57 6.62 21.43
N LEU A 252 -1.97 6.56 20.24
CA LEU A 252 -2.37 5.62 19.18
C LEU A 252 -2.27 4.16 19.65
N ALA A 253 -1.20 3.78 20.34
CA ALA A 253 -1.06 2.44 20.92
C ALA A 253 -2.23 2.09 21.86
N TRP A 254 -2.69 3.04 22.64
CA TRP A 254 -3.85 2.86 23.51
C TRP A 254 -5.16 2.74 22.73
N GLU A 255 -5.42 3.65 21.79
CA GLU A 255 -6.66 3.63 21.02
C GLU A 255 -6.77 2.36 20.14
N LEU A 256 -5.67 1.98 19.50
CA LEU A 256 -5.60 0.83 18.59
C LEU A 256 -5.41 -0.52 19.30
N ARG A 257 -5.33 -0.58 20.64
CA ARG A 257 -5.00 -1.80 21.42
C ARG A 257 -5.92 -3.00 21.18
N LYS A 258 -7.13 -2.77 20.68
CA LYS A 258 -8.09 -3.83 20.34
C LYS A 258 -8.21 -4.05 18.81
N SER A 259 -7.47 -3.31 18.02
CA SER A 259 -7.48 -3.41 16.56
C SER A 259 -6.46 -4.43 16.04
N ALA A 260 -6.53 -4.72 14.75
CA ALA A 260 -5.50 -5.45 14.03
C ALA A 260 -4.12 -4.79 14.13
N LEU A 261 -4.08 -3.47 14.32
CA LEU A 261 -2.88 -2.65 14.32
C LEU A 261 -2.18 -2.61 15.68
N ALA A 262 -2.79 -3.17 16.73
CA ALA A 262 -2.27 -3.14 18.10
C ALA A 262 -0.79 -3.56 18.21
N ALA A 263 -0.39 -4.58 17.47
CA ALA A 263 0.99 -5.07 17.49
C ALA A 263 1.99 -4.06 16.91
N ALA A 264 1.59 -3.30 15.88
CA ALA A 264 2.45 -2.34 15.20
C ALA A 264 2.74 -1.09 16.03
N PHE A 265 1.80 -0.69 16.87
CA PHE A 265 1.91 0.53 17.69
C PHE A 265 2.34 0.27 19.14
N ARG A 266 2.66 -0.99 19.50
CA ARG A 266 3.04 -1.35 20.87
C ARG A 266 4.37 -0.74 21.28
N ASP A 267 5.34 -0.83 20.39
CA ASP A 267 6.69 -0.34 20.61
C ASP A 267 6.88 1.04 19.95
N GLU A 268 7.61 1.92 20.62
CA GLU A 268 7.94 3.23 20.03
C GLU A 268 8.90 3.02 18.86
N ALA A 269 8.39 3.21 17.64
CA ALA A 269 9.22 3.20 16.45
C ALA A 269 9.94 4.54 16.30
N GLU A 270 11.27 4.54 16.33
CA GLU A 270 12.08 5.73 16.09
C GLU A 270 11.91 6.23 14.65
N GLU A 271 11.77 5.29 13.69
CA GLU A 271 11.62 5.60 12.27
C GLU A 271 10.22 5.22 11.73
N LEU A 272 9.65 6.08 10.89
CA LEU A 272 8.36 5.85 10.25
C LEU A 272 8.38 4.66 9.29
N ALA A 273 9.51 4.38 8.63
CA ALA A 273 9.67 3.24 7.75
C ALA A 273 9.55 1.91 8.52
N ALA A 274 10.14 1.81 9.71
CA ALA A 274 10.02 0.64 10.58
C ALA A 274 8.57 0.43 11.04
N LEU A 275 7.84 1.52 11.31
CA LEU A 275 6.42 1.46 11.65
C LEU A 275 5.57 0.97 10.47
N GLU A 276 5.86 1.40 9.23
CA GLU A 276 5.14 0.91 8.04
C GLU A 276 5.29 -0.60 7.88
N SER A 277 6.50 -1.13 8.02
CA SER A 277 6.78 -2.57 7.97
C SER A 277 6.05 -3.32 9.10
N SER A 278 6.01 -2.76 10.30
CA SER A 278 5.32 -3.35 11.46
C SER A 278 3.80 -3.36 11.27
N VAL A 279 3.23 -2.30 10.69
CA VAL A 279 1.81 -2.21 10.33
C VAL A 279 1.44 -3.30 9.32
N LEU A 280 2.22 -3.47 8.27
CA LEU A 280 1.94 -4.48 7.24
C LEU A 280 2.01 -5.90 7.82
N ARG A 281 3.00 -6.20 8.67
CA ARG A 281 3.09 -7.48 9.42
C ARG A 281 1.87 -7.69 10.31
N ALA A 282 1.43 -6.68 11.03
CA ALA A 282 0.25 -6.75 11.90
C ALA A 282 -1.03 -7.03 11.09
N GLN A 283 -1.22 -6.37 9.95
CA GLN A 283 -2.35 -6.60 9.05
C GLN A 283 -2.34 -8.04 8.49
N ILE A 284 -1.19 -8.55 8.02
CA ILE A 284 -1.05 -9.92 7.54
C ILE A 284 -1.38 -10.92 8.65
N GLY A 285 -0.82 -10.73 9.84
CA GLY A 285 -1.08 -11.58 11.00
C GLY A 285 -2.58 -11.62 11.37
N TRP A 286 -3.27 -10.49 11.28
CA TRP A 286 -4.70 -10.40 11.49
C TRP A 286 -5.50 -11.16 10.43
N GLN A 287 -5.19 -10.98 9.14
CA GLN A 287 -5.85 -11.72 8.08
C GLN A 287 -5.63 -13.23 8.23
N ASN A 288 -4.44 -13.67 8.59
CA ASN A 288 -4.14 -15.08 8.87
C ASN A 288 -4.96 -15.64 10.04
N ARG A 289 -5.23 -14.81 11.06
CA ARG A 289 -6.14 -15.19 12.16
C ARG A 289 -7.58 -15.29 11.67
N LEU A 290 -8.06 -14.34 10.88
CA LEU A 290 -9.43 -14.36 10.32
C LEU A 290 -9.65 -15.56 9.40
N VAL A 291 -8.67 -15.95 8.59
CA VAL A 291 -8.71 -17.15 7.74
C VAL A 291 -8.93 -18.42 8.57
N ARG A 292 -8.35 -18.49 9.78
CA ARG A 292 -8.57 -19.65 10.69
C ARG A 292 -9.96 -19.64 11.34
N LEU A 293 -10.53 -18.47 11.59
CA LEU A 293 -11.84 -18.31 12.22
C LEU A 293 -12.99 -18.47 11.21
N ASP A 294 -12.84 -17.86 10.03
CA ASP A 294 -13.80 -17.94 8.92
C ASP A 294 -13.06 -18.02 7.58
N PRO A 295 -12.78 -19.24 7.13
CA PRO A 295 -12.07 -19.47 5.86
C PRO A 295 -12.90 -19.15 4.61
N SER A 296 -14.18 -18.88 4.76
CA SER A 296 -15.12 -18.59 3.67
C SER A 296 -15.28 -17.08 3.40
N GLY A 297 -14.82 -16.23 4.31
CA GLY A 297 -14.89 -14.78 4.20
C GLY A 297 -13.87 -14.17 3.22
N ALA A 298 -13.68 -12.86 3.28
CA ALA A 298 -12.78 -12.12 2.38
C ALA A 298 -11.29 -12.21 2.76
N ALA A 299 -10.98 -12.65 3.99
CA ALA A 299 -9.61 -12.65 4.53
C ALA A 299 -8.58 -13.41 3.67
N PRO A 300 -8.87 -14.54 3.01
CA PRO A 300 -7.89 -15.20 2.13
C PRO A 300 -7.42 -14.30 0.96
N VAL A 301 -8.33 -13.53 0.37
CA VAL A 301 -8.03 -12.64 -0.75
C VAL A 301 -7.28 -11.40 -0.29
N ILE A 302 -7.72 -10.80 0.82
CA ILE A 302 -7.04 -9.63 1.44
C ILE A 302 -5.63 -10.04 1.89
N GLY A 303 -5.51 -11.18 2.57
CA GLY A 303 -4.23 -11.70 3.05
C GLY A 303 -3.22 -11.91 1.92
N PHE A 304 -3.65 -12.51 0.80
CA PHE A 304 -2.80 -12.66 -0.37
C PHE A 304 -2.30 -11.31 -0.91
N ALA A 305 -3.18 -10.32 -1.03
CA ALA A 305 -2.79 -9.01 -1.56
C ALA A 305 -1.77 -8.29 -0.64
N LEU A 306 -1.95 -8.39 0.69
CA LEU A 306 -1.01 -7.83 1.66
C LEU A 306 0.34 -8.56 1.65
N GLU A 307 0.34 -9.89 1.54
CA GLU A 307 1.56 -10.69 1.45
C GLU A 307 2.33 -10.44 0.15
N LEU A 308 1.63 -10.32 -0.98
CA LEU A 308 2.24 -9.93 -2.25
C LEU A 308 2.91 -8.55 -2.15
N ARG A 309 2.27 -7.60 -1.47
CA ARG A 309 2.85 -6.30 -1.21
C ARG A 309 4.10 -6.41 -0.31
N ALA A 310 4.05 -7.21 0.75
CA ALA A 310 5.19 -7.47 1.62
C ALA A 310 6.38 -8.07 0.86
N GLU A 311 6.11 -9.00 -0.06
CA GLU A 311 7.12 -9.58 -0.96
C GLU A 311 7.76 -8.52 -1.85
N VAL A 312 6.96 -7.66 -2.51
CA VAL A 312 7.49 -6.58 -3.37
C VAL A 312 8.38 -5.63 -2.57
N LEU A 313 7.95 -5.20 -1.38
CA LEU A 313 8.73 -4.31 -0.52
C LEU A 313 10.04 -4.99 -0.07
N SER A 314 9.99 -6.24 0.35
CA SER A 314 11.16 -7.00 0.78
C SER A 314 12.15 -7.22 -0.37
N LEU A 315 11.68 -7.63 -1.55
CA LEU A 315 12.53 -7.82 -2.73
C LEU A 315 13.19 -6.51 -3.17
N ARG A 316 12.44 -5.42 -3.12
CA ARG A 316 12.97 -4.09 -3.43
C ARG A 316 14.06 -3.68 -2.43
N GLY A 317 13.81 -3.86 -1.11
CA GLY A 317 14.81 -3.63 -0.07
C GLY A 317 16.09 -4.46 -0.29
N ILE A 318 15.94 -5.73 -0.65
CA ILE A 318 17.06 -6.61 -0.98
C ILE A 318 17.84 -6.12 -2.21
N ILE A 319 17.15 -5.83 -3.31
CA ILE A 319 17.77 -5.37 -4.56
C ILE A 319 18.60 -4.10 -4.33
N TRP A 320 18.01 -3.09 -3.70
CA TRP A 320 18.69 -1.84 -3.44
C TRP A 320 19.74 -1.95 -2.34
N GLY A 321 19.49 -2.73 -1.28
CA GLY A 321 20.46 -2.99 -0.22
C GLY A 321 21.73 -3.67 -0.76
N VAL A 322 21.59 -4.72 -1.58
CA VAL A 322 22.70 -5.39 -2.24
C VAL A 322 23.43 -4.44 -3.21
N ALA A 323 22.71 -3.64 -3.97
CA ALA A 323 23.30 -2.66 -4.90
C ALA A 323 24.15 -1.61 -4.18
N LEU A 324 23.73 -1.18 -3.00
CA LEU A 324 24.41 -0.19 -2.17
C LEU A 324 25.48 -0.81 -1.24
N GLY A 325 25.65 -2.13 -1.25
CA GLY A 325 26.61 -2.85 -0.39
C GLY A 325 26.19 -2.85 1.08
N ALA A 326 24.90 -2.74 1.40
CA ALA A 326 24.43 -2.79 2.76
C ALA A 326 24.69 -4.15 3.41
N PRO A 327 25.01 -4.21 4.72
CA PRO A 327 25.16 -5.47 5.44
C PRO A 327 23.89 -6.32 5.39
N ALA A 328 24.03 -7.64 5.19
CA ALA A 328 22.89 -8.55 5.12
C ALA A 328 21.97 -8.47 6.35
N ALA A 329 22.51 -8.24 7.52
CA ALA A 329 21.74 -8.07 8.75
C ALA A 329 20.79 -6.84 8.69
N LEU A 330 21.26 -5.74 8.10
CA LEU A 330 20.44 -4.54 7.92
C LEU A 330 19.32 -4.79 6.90
N ILE A 331 19.66 -5.41 5.77
CA ILE A 331 18.67 -5.79 4.75
C ILE A 331 17.59 -6.70 5.35
N GLN A 332 18.00 -7.69 6.17
CA GLN A 332 17.06 -8.62 6.82
C GLN A 332 16.16 -7.93 7.85
N ALA A 333 16.67 -6.94 8.58
CA ALA A 333 15.89 -6.19 9.56
C ALA A 333 14.73 -5.40 8.91
N ASP A 334 14.93 -4.91 7.68
CA ASP A 334 13.94 -4.14 6.93
C ASP A 334 12.92 -5.02 6.19
N MET A 335 13.17 -6.33 6.05
CA MET A 335 12.25 -7.22 5.35
C MET A 335 10.92 -7.34 6.08
N VAL A 336 9.83 -7.31 5.32
CA VAL A 336 8.49 -7.62 5.83
C VAL A 336 8.28 -9.13 5.71
N VAL A 337 8.71 -9.85 6.73
CA VAL A 337 8.52 -11.31 6.81
C VAL A 337 7.33 -11.59 7.72
N SER A 338 6.40 -12.43 7.26
CA SER A 338 5.19 -12.87 8.01
C SER A 338 5.37 -14.25 8.63
#